data_600f0d0f975d0635246e805f61f08d8c
#
_entry.id   600f0d0f975d0635246e805f61f08d8c
#
_cell.length_a   1.000
_cell.length_b   1.000
_cell.length_c   1.000
_cell.angle_alpha   90.00
_cell.angle_beta   90.00
_cell.angle_gamma   90.00
#
_symmetry.space_group_name_H-M   'P 1'
#
loop_
_entity.id
_entity.type
_entity.pdbx_description
1 polymer ?
#
loop_
_entity_poly.entity_id
_entity_poly.type
_entity_poly.pdbx_seq_one_letter_code
_entity_poly.pdbx_strand_id
1 'polypeptide(L)'
;MKRAVNPSISADALGSEPTARRVTDQIDPYALIDRAERLLNTNPHDAVMFALRAQSVARARGAEALMARAHYVAGAALTQTGDWSGAIRQLSHAEHIYRAQNDIASQCQVIMQLAAACSELGEYPEALDGFAQAERLARQHRDHAAVRRALVQTSGVHTVLGDFTAARECLRSALELQSGTSADEGMVVLQFGLVDVNEGLKAALAGDAHTVTRRMAEGEEHFDVALELLSGTTDLSTAIAARTQRGAARCWMGDFAGGLGDLEEASVEAARSGFRLREVQARLEQGYHLIAAGREADGLALLRPAFLQAEELGDLRRPADMHERLSALYEARGDFQRALFHHKRFVDVRTRLDGKLSTQRARLHEARAELLKLRTQTAALHARAQDLEKSRSRLERLALEDELTGLANRRAFTKELENWCGRARAGQLRFGLVVADIDGFKQINDSFSHVTGDVVLRQLGSVIRGNLRDMDFASRLGGDEFALLLADSEGGAARTVIERILQAVRAMPWNQLGEGLVVTLSVGLCESADFGDSSELVRRADEALYGAKDAGRDRLHVWSAERA
;
A
#
# COMPACT_ATOMS: atom_id res chain seq x y z
N MET A 1 27.68 6.24 -40.77
CA MET A 1 28.10 5.30 -39.73
C MET A 1 27.34 5.64 -38.43
N LYS A 2 26.24 4.96 -38.20
CA LYS A 2 25.35 5.17 -37.03
C LYS A 2 25.75 4.13 -35.98
N ARG A 3 26.22 4.55 -34.83
CA ARG A 3 26.26 3.69 -33.63
C ARG A 3 24.97 3.93 -32.83
N ALA A 4 24.08 2.97 -32.90
CA ALA A 4 23.00 2.85 -31.96
C ALA A 4 23.56 2.44 -30.61
N VAL A 5 23.39 3.27 -29.59
CA VAL A 5 23.63 2.90 -28.19
C VAL A 5 22.28 2.52 -27.62
N ASN A 6 22.10 1.23 -27.45
CA ASN A 6 20.98 0.66 -26.71
C ASN A 6 21.48 0.35 -25.29
N PRO A 7 21.02 0.99 -24.23
CA PRO A 7 21.32 0.56 -22.89
C PRO A 7 20.11 -0.13 -22.26
N SER A 8 19.90 -1.40 -22.61
CA SER A 8 19.21 -2.30 -21.71
C SER A 8 20.20 -2.71 -20.61
N ILE A 9 20.30 -1.93 -19.55
CA ILE A 9 21.02 -2.33 -18.35
C ILE A 9 20.08 -3.21 -17.54
N SER A 10 20.32 -4.53 -17.60
CA SER A 10 19.72 -5.51 -16.72
C SER A 10 20.18 -5.25 -15.28
N ALA A 11 19.26 -5.32 -14.33
CA ALA A 11 19.48 -5.11 -12.90
C ALA A 11 20.40 -6.18 -12.23
N ASP A 12 20.91 -7.15 -12.99
CA ASP A 12 21.65 -8.31 -12.46
C ASP A 12 23.17 -8.19 -12.47
N ALA A 13 23.73 -7.03 -12.80
CA ALA A 13 25.19 -6.86 -12.91
C ALA A 13 25.84 -6.13 -11.72
N LEU A 14 25.30 -6.26 -10.51
CA LEU A 14 26.01 -5.84 -9.29
C LEU A 14 26.25 -7.06 -8.41
N GLY A 15 27.39 -7.71 -8.71
CA GLY A 15 27.90 -8.86 -7.98
C GLY A 15 28.09 -8.57 -6.48
N SER A 16 27.90 -9.63 -5.72
CA SER A 16 28.15 -9.75 -4.30
C SER A 16 29.64 -9.55 -3.96
N GLU A 17 30.02 -8.36 -3.50
CA GLU A 17 31.33 -8.14 -2.88
C GLU A 17 31.24 -7.23 -1.63
N PRO A 18 32.02 -7.50 -0.57
CA PRO A 18 32.01 -6.72 0.68
C PRO A 18 32.53 -5.28 0.51
N THR A 19 33.10 -4.93 -0.63
CA THR A 19 33.54 -3.56 -0.98
C THR A 19 32.41 -2.64 -1.37
N ALA A 20 31.30 -3.16 -1.90
CA ALA A 20 30.12 -2.37 -2.26
C ALA A 20 29.42 -1.78 -1.02
N ARG A 21 29.41 -2.49 0.11
CA ARG A 21 28.82 -1.99 1.37
C ARG A 21 29.55 -0.75 1.94
N ARG A 22 30.88 -0.69 1.84
CA ARG A 22 31.65 0.47 2.34
C ARG A 22 31.46 1.74 1.51
N VAL A 23 31.16 1.64 0.22
CA VAL A 23 30.91 2.80 -0.66
C VAL A 23 29.49 3.34 -0.45
N THR A 24 28.51 2.49 -0.14
CA THR A 24 27.13 2.93 0.15
C THR A 24 27.00 3.62 1.51
N ASP A 25 27.87 3.34 2.47
CA ASP A 25 27.84 3.98 3.80
C ASP A 25 28.27 5.45 3.80
N GLN A 26 29.06 5.88 2.79
CA GLN A 26 29.52 7.28 2.65
C GLN A 26 28.55 8.17 1.83
N ILE A 27 27.56 7.59 1.15
CA ILE A 27 26.64 8.36 0.31
C ILE A 27 25.39 8.71 1.12
N ASP A 28 25.14 10.00 1.28
CA ASP A 28 23.91 10.48 1.90
C ASP A 28 22.72 10.37 0.94
N PRO A 29 21.73 9.48 1.20
CA PRO A 29 20.57 9.32 0.34
C PRO A 29 19.63 10.55 0.36
N TYR A 30 19.61 11.32 1.44
CA TYR A 30 18.85 12.58 1.50
C TYR A 30 19.40 13.59 0.50
N ALA A 31 20.71 13.77 0.46
CA ALA A 31 21.37 14.66 -0.50
C ALA A 31 21.12 14.25 -1.96
N LEU A 32 21.01 12.93 -2.23
CA LEU A 32 20.67 12.43 -3.56
C LEU A 32 19.21 12.76 -3.94
N ILE A 33 18.27 12.58 -3.00
CA ILE A 33 16.85 12.88 -3.23
C ILE A 33 16.66 14.39 -3.41
N ASP A 34 17.24 15.21 -2.54
CA ASP A 34 17.15 16.67 -2.64
C ASP A 34 17.77 17.19 -3.95
N ARG A 35 18.83 16.54 -4.43
CA ARG A 35 19.40 16.86 -5.74
C ARG A 35 18.46 16.46 -6.88
N ALA A 36 17.85 15.28 -6.80
CA ALA A 36 16.89 14.82 -7.79
C ALA A 36 15.68 15.76 -7.86
N GLU A 37 15.14 16.19 -6.72
CA GLU A 37 14.03 17.13 -6.64
C GLU A 37 14.35 18.48 -7.28
N ARG A 38 15.53 19.04 -7.03
CA ARG A 38 15.97 20.30 -7.67
C ARG A 38 16.10 20.17 -9.19
N LEU A 39 16.39 18.97 -9.70
CA LEU A 39 16.55 18.70 -11.12
C LEU A 39 15.25 18.35 -11.83
N LEU A 40 14.16 18.09 -11.13
CA LEU A 40 12.88 17.65 -11.72
C LEU A 40 12.46 18.52 -12.92
N ASN A 41 12.49 19.82 -12.77
CA ASN A 41 12.00 20.77 -13.79
C ASN A 41 13.07 21.23 -14.79
N THR A 42 14.35 21.00 -14.51
CA THR A 42 15.47 21.50 -15.34
C THR A 42 16.17 20.38 -16.10
N ASN A 43 16.37 19.24 -15.48
CA ASN A 43 17.00 18.06 -16.08
C ASN A 43 16.38 16.76 -15.52
N PRO A 44 15.18 16.36 -15.98
CA PRO A 44 14.47 15.20 -15.45
C PRO A 44 15.20 13.88 -15.69
N HIS A 45 16.05 13.75 -16.71
CA HIS A 45 16.87 12.55 -16.91
C HIS A 45 17.87 12.32 -15.76
N ASP A 46 18.59 13.37 -15.38
CA ASP A 46 19.49 13.29 -14.24
C ASP A 46 18.72 13.08 -12.92
N ALA A 47 17.53 13.69 -12.78
CA ALA A 47 16.67 13.48 -11.63
C ALA A 47 16.31 11.99 -11.45
N VAL A 48 15.97 11.28 -12.54
CA VAL A 48 15.74 9.81 -12.50
C VAL A 48 16.98 9.08 -11.99
N MET A 49 18.17 9.41 -12.52
CA MET A 49 19.41 8.73 -12.13
C MET A 49 19.72 8.93 -10.65
N PHE A 50 19.59 10.14 -10.12
CA PHE A 50 19.81 10.41 -8.69
C PHE A 50 18.77 9.73 -7.80
N ALA A 51 17.50 9.73 -8.19
CA ALA A 51 16.44 9.08 -7.45
C ALA A 51 16.61 7.56 -7.41
N LEU A 52 16.96 6.90 -8.52
CA LEU A 52 17.24 5.45 -8.56
C LEU A 52 18.45 5.08 -7.70
N ARG A 53 19.50 5.94 -7.68
CA ARG A 53 20.64 5.74 -6.80
C ARG A 53 20.24 5.88 -5.33
N ALA A 54 19.40 6.84 -5.01
CA ALA A 54 18.86 7.01 -3.65
C ALA A 54 18.04 5.79 -3.20
N GLN A 55 17.21 5.20 -4.10
CA GLN A 55 16.48 3.95 -3.84
C GLN A 55 17.41 2.79 -3.45
N SER A 56 18.51 2.63 -4.20
CA SER A 56 19.49 1.58 -3.92
C SER A 56 20.11 1.72 -2.53
N VAL A 57 20.49 2.95 -2.15
CA VAL A 57 21.07 3.24 -0.83
C VAL A 57 20.02 3.09 0.28
N ALA A 58 18.81 3.59 0.08
CA ALA A 58 17.72 3.50 1.05
C ALA A 58 17.33 2.03 1.32
N ARG A 59 17.28 1.20 0.26
CA ARG A 59 17.04 -0.25 0.38
C ARG A 59 18.12 -0.95 1.20
N ALA A 60 19.41 -0.65 0.95
CA ALA A 60 20.51 -1.24 1.69
C ALA A 60 20.48 -0.88 3.18
N ARG A 61 19.90 0.25 3.55
CA ARG A 61 19.75 0.73 4.93
C ARG A 61 18.41 0.37 5.59
N GLY A 62 17.48 -0.27 4.87
CA GLY A 62 16.15 -0.56 5.37
C GLY A 62 15.30 0.69 5.64
N ALA A 63 15.62 1.83 5.00
CA ALA A 63 14.98 3.12 5.23
C ALA A 63 13.72 3.30 4.35
N GLU A 64 12.59 2.74 4.77
CA GLU A 64 11.35 2.68 3.98
C GLU A 64 10.81 4.06 3.59
N ALA A 65 10.82 5.04 4.50
CA ALA A 65 10.34 6.40 4.19
C ALA A 65 11.18 7.07 3.10
N LEU A 66 12.50 6.91 3.15
CA LEU A 66 13.40 7.39 2.09
C LEU A 66 13.18 6.67 0.77
N MET A 67 12.90 5.37 0.84
CA MET A 67 12.60 4.58 -0.34
C MET A 67 11.31 5.06 -1.02
N ALA A 68 10.27 5.37 -0.24
CA ALA A 68 9.02 5.93 -0.75
C ALA A 68 9.24 7.28 -1.45
N ARG A 69 9.97 8.21 -0.80
CA ARG A 69 10.29 9.52 -1.38
C ARG A 69 11.11 9.40 -2.66
N ALA A 70 12.11 8.50 -2.67
CA ALA A 70 12.93 8.25 -3.86
C ALA A 70 12.12 7.62 -5.02
N HIS A 71 11.18 6.72 -4.73
CA HIS A 71 10.24 6.20 -5.72
C HIS A 71 9.33 7.31 -6.28
N TYR A 72 8.81 8.17 -5.42
CA TYR A 72 7.99 9.31 -5.83
C TYR A 72 8.74 10.25 -6.78
N VAL A 73 9.95 10.67 -6.41
CA VAL A 73 10.77 11.57 -7.22
C VAL A 73 11.16 10.94 -8.55
N ALA A 74 11.52 9.65 -8.55
CA ALA A 74 11.79 8.91 -9.79
C ALA A 74 10.56 8.86 -10.71
N GLY A 75 9.37 8.60 -10.14
CA GLY A 75 8.11 8.59 -10.87
C GLY A 75 7.77 9.95 -11.47
N ALA A 76 7.90 11.02 -10.69
CA ALA A 76 7.66 12.38 -11.15
C ALA A 76 8.63 12.78 -12.29
N ALA A 77 9.90 12.42 -12.17
CA ALA A 77 10.88 12.67 -13.22
C ALA A 77 10.60 11.86 -14.50
N LEU A 78 10.22 10.60 -14.39
CA LEU A 78 9.83 9.75 -15.52
C LEU A 78 8.58 10.28 -16.22
N THR A 79 7.63 10.86 -15.49
CA THR A 79 6.47 11.54 -16.08
C THR A 79 6.92 12.67 -17.03
N GLN A 80 7.90 13.47 -16.62
CA GLN A 80 8.41 14.58 -17.45
C GLN A 80 9.23 14.10 -18.65
N THR A 81 9.89 12.95 -18.58
CA THR A 81 10.60 12.37 -19.74
C THR A 81 9.67 11.61 -20.70
N GLY A 82 8.38 11.51 -20.35
CA GLY A 82 7.38 10.79 -21.14
C GLY A 82 7.53 9.27 -21.10
N ASP A 83 8.18 8.71 -20.08
CA ASP A 83 8.11 7.27 -19.76
C ASP A 83 7.00 7.02 -18.72
N TRP A 84 5.77 7.12 -19.19
CA TRP A 84 4.57 6.97 -18.35
C TRP A 84 4.49 5.60 -17.66
N SER A 85 4.87 4.54 -18.38
CA SER A 85 4.85 3.18 -17.84
C SER A 85 5.88 2.99 -16.72
N GLY A 86 7.06 3.57 -16.86
CA GLY A 86 8.08 3.63 -15.81
C GLY A 86 7.63 4.47 -14.62
N ALA A 87 7.01 5.62 -14.88
CA ALA A 87 6.44 6.50 -13.87
C ALA A 87 5.40 5.76 -13.00
N ILE A 88 4.44 5.09 -13.64
CA ILE A 88 3.38 4.34 -12.92
C ILE A 88 3.99 3.25 -12.03
N ARG A 89 4.99 2.50 -12.49
CA ARG A 89 5.66 1.50 -11.64
C ARG A 89 6.30 2.13 -10.40
N GLN A 90 7.05 3.21 -10.56
CA GLN A 90 7.72 3.89 -9.45
C GLN A 90 6.71 4.48 -8.46
N LEU A 91 5.70 5.18 -8.96
CA LEU A 91 4.64 5.78 -8.15
C LEU A 91 3.82 4.73 -7.41
N SER A 92 3.53 3.56 -8.02
CA SER A 92 2.81 2.48 -7.34
C SER A 92 3.61 1.90 -6.16
N HIS A 93 4.94 1.84 -6.25
CA HIS A 93 5.77 1.46 -5.11
C HIS A 93 5.73 2.52 -3.99
N ALA A 94 5.81 3.80 -4.34
CA ALA A 94 5.70 4.89 -3.37
C ALA A 94 4.33 4.87 -2.66
N GLU A 95 3.24 4.70 -3.42
CA GLU A 95 1.88 4.62 -2.90
C GLU A 95 1.71 3.49 -1.88
N HIS A 96 2.24 2.30 -2.21
CA HIS A 96 2.18 1.15 -1.31
C HIS A 96 2.87 1.43 0.03
N ILE A 97 4.05 2.05 0.01
CA ILE A 97 4.80 2.36 1.24
C ILE A 97 4.10 3.46 2.04
N TYR A 98 3.68 4.57 1.41
CA TYR A 98 2.98 5.66 2.12
C TYR A 98 1.65 5.20 2.71
N ARG A 99 0.92 4.31 2.03
CA ARG A 99 -0.30 3.68 2.58
C ARG A 99 0.01 2.86 3.82
N ALA A 100 1.07 2.04 3.81
CA ALA A 100 1.48 1.25 4.96
C ALA A 100 1.90 2.11 6.15
N GLN A 101 2.49 3.30 5.88
CA GLN A 101 2.89 4.28 6.90
C GLN A 101 1.76 5.20 7.35
N ASN A 102 0.57 5.10 6.74
CA ASN A 102 -0.57 5.99 6.97
C ASN A 102 -0.23 7.50 6.73
N ASP A 103 0.72 7.77 5.81
CA ASP A 103 1.06 9.12 5.35
C ASP A 103 0.10 9.54 4.24
N ILE A 104 -1.04 10.09 4.65
CA ILE A 104 -2.14 10.44 3.75
C ILE A 104 -1.76 11.58 2.80
N ALA A 105 -0.97 12.56 3.25
CA ALA A 105 -0.58 13.69 2.40
C ALA A 105 0.28 13.23 1.22
N SER A 106 1.31 12.44 1.49
CA SER A 106 2.16 11.85 0.45
C SER A 106 1.39 10.85 -0.42
N GLN A 107 0.48 10.09 0.16
CA GLN A 107 -0.40 9.18 -0.59
C GLN A 107 -1.28 9.94 -1.59
N CYS A 108 -1.91 11.04 -1.19
CA CYS A 108 -2.70 11.89 -2.10
C CYS A 108 -1.86 12.41 -3.27
N GLN A 109 -0.63 12.88 -2.99
CA GLN A 109 0.26 13.37 -4.03
C GLN A 109 0.61 12.28 -5.04
N VAL A 110 0.93 11.08 -4.57
CA VAL A 110 1.27 9.93 -5.45
C VAL A 110 0.07 9.52 -6.30
N ILE A 111 -1.13 9.44 -5.72
CA ILE A 111 -2.35 9.07 -6.45
C ILE A 111 -2.64 10.10 -7.55
N MET A 112 -2.48 11.40 -7.27
CA MET A 112 -2.63 12.45 -8.29
C MET A 112 -1.64 12.28 -9.43
N GLN A 113 -0.37 11.98 -9.14
CA GLN A 113 0.64 11.75 -10.17
C GLN A 113 0.37 10.49 -10.99
N LEU A 114 -0.13 9.41 -10.36
CA LEU A 114 -0.57 8.21 -11.05
C LEU A 114 -1.73 8.49 -12.00
N ALA A 115 -2.72 9.24 -11.54
CA ALA A 115 -3.87 9.63 -12.35
C ALA A 115 -3.46 10.53 -13.52
N ALA A 116 -2.54 11.48 -13.31
CA ALA A 116 -2.00 12.31 -14.36
C ALA A 116 -1.25 11.48 -15.42
N ALA A 117 -0.43 10.51 -15.00
CA ALA A 117 0.25 9.61 -15.93
C ALA A 117 -0.73 8.73 -16.74
N CYS A 118 -1.84 8.29 -16.14
CA CYS A 118 -2.92 7.59 -16.84
C CYS A 118 -3.61 8.51 -17.86
N SER A 119 -3.87 9.77 -17.50
CA SER A 119 -4.43 10.77 -18.42
C SER A 119 -3.56 10.99 -19.66
N GLU A 120 -2.24 11.10 -19.48
CA GLU A 120 -1.28 11.25 -20.57
C GLU A 120 -1.21 10.02 -21.49
N LEU A 121 -1.46 8.83 -20.96
CA LEU A 121 -1.60 7.59 -21.74
C LEU A 121 -2.95 7.49 -22.45
N GLY A 122 -3.90 8.37 -22.14
CA GLY A 122 -5.29 8.31 -22.65
C GLY A 122 -6.17 7.28 -21.94
N GLU A 123 -5.74 6.78 -20.77
CA GLU A 123 -6.53 5.93 -19.88
C GLU A 123 -7.40 6.84 -18.99
N TYR A 124 -8.36 7.55 -19.64
CA TYR A 124 -9.16 8.58 -18.98
C TYR A 124 -10.07 8.06 -17.84
N PRO A 125 -10.71 6.88 -17.96
CA PRO A 125 -11.50 6.34 -16.84
C PRO A 125 -10.66 6.15 -15.58
N GLU A 126 -9.47 5.56 -15.69
CA GLU A 126 -8.55 5.34 -14.59
C GLU A 126 -7.99 6.65 -14.02
N ALA A 127 -7.77 7.64 -14.90
CA ALA A 127 -7.35 8.97 -14.46
C ALA A 127 -8.44 9.64 -13.60
N LEU A 128 -9.68 9.62 -14.05
CA LEU A 128 -10.82 10.17 -13.32
C LEU A 128 -11.04 9.45 -11.97
N ASP A 129 -10.96 8.13 -11.95
CA ASP A 129 -11.06 7.35 -10.71
C ASP A 129 -9.94 7.70 -9.72
N GLY A 130 -8.71 7.84 -10.21
CA GLY A 130 -7.56 8.22 -9.41
C GLY A 130 -7.71 9.63 -8.83
N PHE A 131 -8.11 10.62 -9.62
CA PHE A 131 -8.36 11.98 -9.14
C PHE A 131 -9.51 12.03 -8.12
N ALA A 132 -10.60 11.30 -8.36
CA ALA A 132 -11.70 11.19 -7.41
C ALA A 132 -11.27 10.50 -6.09
N GLN A 133 -10.37 9.52 -6.14
CA GLN A 133 -9.79 8.90 -4.94
C GLN A 133 -8.94 9.91 -4.17
N ALA A 134 -8.07 10.65 -4.85
CA ALA A 134 -7.24 11.68 -4.22
C ALA A 134 -8.10 12.77 -3.58
N GLU A 135 -9.15 13.23 -4.28
CA GLU A 135 -10.11 14.20 -3.75
C GLU A 135 -10.79 13.70 -2.47
N ARG A 136 -11.31 12.46 -2.45
CA ARG A 136 -11.95 11.88 -1.26
C ARG A 136 -10.99 11.84 -0.06
N LEU A 137 -9.76 11.37 -0.28
CA LEU A 137 -8.73 11.33 0.77
C LEU A 137 -8.40 12.73 1.28
N ALA A 138 -8.19 13.70 0.38
CA ALA A 138 -7.89 15.08 0.75
C ALA A 138 -9.05 15.73 1.54
N ARG A 139 -10.32 15.51 1.16
CA ARG A 139 -11.49 15.99 1.90
C ARG A 139 -11.58 15.40 3.30
N GLN A 140 -11.31 14.09 3.47
CA GLN A 140 -11.31 13.42 4.77
C GLN A 140 -10.26 14.05 5.72
N HIS A 141 -9.15 14.52 5.18
CA HIS A 141 -8.06 15.15 5.94
C HIS A 141 -8.09 16.69 5.93
N ARG A 142 -9.14 17.31 5.36
CA ARG A 142 -9.33 18.76 5.26
C ARG A 142 -8.18 19.48 4.53
N ASP A 143 -7.51 18.78 3.60
CA ASP A 143 -6.47 19.38 2.73
C ASP A 143 -7.15 20.05 1.51
N HIS A 144 -7.60 21.28 1.67
CA HIS A 144 -8.27 22.04 0.63
C HIS A 144 -7.38 22.29 -0.60
N ALA A 145 -6.06 22.40 -0.42
CA ALA A 145 -5.13 22.58 -1.53
C ALA A 145 -5.04 21.31 -2.40
N ALA A 146 -4.98 20.14 -1.79
CA ALA A 146 -5.01 18.87 -2.53
C ALA A 146 -6.36 18.63 -3.23
N VAL A 147 -7.49 18.97 -2.58
CA VAL A 147 -8.83 18.90 -3.21
C VAL A 147 -8.87 19.80 -4.44
N ARG A 148 -8.40 21.05 -4.35
CA ARG A 148 -8.35 22.00 -5.46
C ARG A 148 -7.54 21.46 -6.62
N ARG A 149 -6.33 20.95 -6.35
CA ARG A 149 -5.48 20.34 -7.39
C ARG A 149 -6.16 19.15 -8.07
N ALA A 150 -6.83 18.27 -7.32
CA ALA A 150 -7.55 17.14 -7.89
C ALA A 150 -8.68 17.59 -8.82
N LEU A 151 -9.49 18.59 -8.42
CA LEU A 151 -10.56 19.15 -9.23
C LEU A 151 -10.05 19.81 -10.51
N VAL A 152 -8.94 20.55 -10.43
CA VAL A 152 -8.27 21.16 -11.60
C VAL A 152 -7.82 20.08 -12.59
N GLN A 153 -7.19 19.01 -12.11
CA GLN A 153 -6.77 17.91 -12.97
C GLN A 153 -7.97 17.16 -13.59
N THR A 154 -9.03 16.94 -12.81
CA THR A 154 -10.29 16.36 -13.31
C THR A 154 -10.89 17.21 -14.42
N SER A 155 -10.90 18.55 -14.27
CA SER A 155 -11.40 19.46 -15.29
C SER A 155 -10.58 19.37 -16.58
N GLY A 156 -9.26 19.19 -16.48
CA GLY A 156 -8.38 18.97 -17.63
C GLY A 156 -8.77 17.71 -18.43
N VAL A 157 -9.08 16.60 -17.76
CA VAL A 157 -9.54 15.38 -18.42
C VAL A 157 -10.88 15.60 -19.11
N HIS A 158 -11.86 16.24 -18.45
CA HIS A 158 -13.15 16.57 -19.05
C HIS A 158 -12.99 17.49 -20.26
N THR A 159 -12.06 18.44 -20.21
CA THR A 159 -11.74 19.32 -21.35
C THR A 159 -11.26 18.52 -22.57
N VAL A 160 -10.34 17.57 -22.37
CA VAL A 160 -9.84 16.69 -23.43
C VAL A 160 -10.96 15.80 -24.01
N LEU A 161 -11.88 15.33 -23.16
CA LEU A 161 -13.06 14.57 -23.58
C LEU A 161 -14.11 15.44 -24.29
N GLY A 162 -13.97 16.77 -24.25
CA GLY A 162 -14.92 17.73 -24.82
C GLY A 162 -16.19 17.95 -23.98
N ASP A 163 -16.19 17.52 -22.72
CA ASP A 163 -17.22 17.79 -21.75
C ASP A 163 -16.91 19.08 -20.97
N PHE A 164 -17.08 20.20 -21.68
CA PHE A 164 -16.76 21.52 -21.12
C PHE A 164 -17.68 21.93 -19.95
N THR A 165 -18.87 21.35 -19.87
CA THR A 165 -19.80 21.59 -18.75
C THR A 165 -19.27 20.99 -17.46
N ALA A 166 -18.92 19.71 -17.46
CA ALA A 166 -18.34 19.04 -16.32
C ALA A 166 -16.98 19.66 -15.92
N ALA A 167 -16.16 20.07 -16.92
CA ALA A 167 -14.92 20.76 -16.66
C ALA A 167 -15.13 22.04 -15.83
N ARG A 168 -16.10 22.90 -16.22
CA ARG A 168 -16.41 24.14 -15.50
C ARG A 168 -17.02 23.87 -14.12
N GLU A 169 -17.81 22.81 -13.95
CA GLU A 169 -18.34 22.44 -12.63
C GLU A 169 -17.24 22.08 -11.65
N CYS A 170 -16.27 21.28 -12.08
CA CYS A 170 -15.08 20.98 -11.27
C CYS A 170 -14.34 22.26 -10.85
N LEU A 171 -14.14 23.21 -11.77
CA LEU A 171 -13.41 24.44 -11.50
C LEU A 171 -14.20 25.39 -10.56
N ARG A 172 -15.54 25.47 -10.69
CA ARG A 172 -16.37 26.22 -9.73
C ARG A 172 -16.24 25.62 -8.33
N SER A 173 -16.35 24.32 -8.21
CA SER A 173 -16.13 23.62 -6.94
C SER A 173 -14.73 23.87 -6.36
N ALA A 174 -13.71 24.03 -7.22
CA ALA A 174 -12.35 24.36 -6.78
C ALA A 174 -12.22 25.79 -6.24
N LEU A 175 -12.96 26.77 -6.80
CA LEU A 175 -13.00 28.16 -6.32
C LEU A 175 -13.80 28.32 -5.03
N GLU A 176 -14.84 27.51 -4.80
CA GLU A 176 -15.64 27.55 -3.57
C GLU A 176 -14.89 27.10 -2.32
N LEU A 177 -13.72 26.46 -2.48
CA LEU A 177 -12.90 25.99 -1.35
C LEU A 177 -12.28 27.16 -0.61
N GLN A 178 -12.59 27.26 0.68
CA GLN A 178 -11.98 28.24 1.58
C GLN A 178 -10.47 27.99 1.73
N SER A 179 -9.69 29.07 1.83
CA SER A 179 -8.22 29.06 1.96
C SER A 179 -7.46 28.57 0.71
N GLY A 180 -7.13 29.49 -0.18
CA GLY A 180 -6.16 29.33 -1.26
C GLY A 180 -5.13 30.46 -1.22
N THR A 181 -3.95 30.21 -1.77
CA THR A 181 -3.02 31.29 -2.12
C THR A 181 -3.48 31.91 -3.44
N SER A 182 -3.06 33.16 -3.72
CA SER A 182 -3.31 33.78 -5.04
C SER A 182 -2.79 32.92 -6.19
N ALA A 183 -1.71 32.16 -5.98
CA ALA A 183 -1.19 31.20 -6.96
C ALA A 183 -2.15 30.02 -7.22
N ASP A 184 -2.78 29.49 -6.17
CA ASP A 184 -3.76 28.41 -6.30
C ASP A 184 -5.02 28.86 -7.05
N GLU A 185 -5.51 30.08 -6.76
CA GLU A 185 -6.64 30.66 -7.46
C GLU A 185 -6.29 31.00 -8.92
N GLY A 186 -5.12 31.58 -9.14
CA GLY A 186 -4.62 31.90 -10.48
C GLY A 186 -4.50 30.65 -11.38
N MET A 187 -4.10 29.50 -10.80
CA MET A 187 -4.08 28.23 -11.53
C MET A 187 -5.50 27.77 -11.91
N VAL A 188 -6.50 27.91 -11.02
CA VAL A 188 -7.89 27.52 -11.33
C VAL A 188 -8.45 28.43 -12.43
N VAL A 189 -8.22 29.73 -12.35
CA VAL A 189 -8.70 30.71 -13.34
C VAL A 189 -8.02 30.50 -14.69
N LEU A 190 -6.70 30.21 -14.72
CA LEU A 190 -6.01 29.79 -15.93
C LEU A 190 -6.72 28.59 -16.60
N GLN A 191 -7.13 27.60 -15.80
CA GLN A 191 -7.79 26.42 -16.34
C GLN A 191 -9.18 26.72 -16.90
N PHE A 192 -9.94 27.70 -16.35
CA PHE A 192 -11.17 28.21 -16.97
C PHE A 192 -10.89 28.76 -18.36
N GLY A 193 -9.88 29.62 -18.50
CA GLY A 193 -9.49 30.14 -19.81
C GLY A 193 -9.09 29.05 -20.80
N LEU A 194 -8.40 27.99 -20.34
CA LEU A 194 -8.09 26.83 -21.19
C LEU A 194 -9.34 26.08 -21.63
N VAL A 195 -10.34 25.91 -20.78
CA VAL A 195 -11.63 25.29 -21.14
C VAL A 195 -12.32 26.11 -22.23
N ASP A 196 -12.33 27.46 -22.09
CA ASP A 196 -12.97 28.34 -23.06
C ASP A 196 -12.25 28.32 -24.41
N VAL A 197 -10.93 28.42 -24.42
CA VAL A 197 -10.13 28.32 -25.65
C VAL A 197 -10.33 26.97 -26.36
N ASN A 198 -10.33 25.87 -25.63
CA ASN A 198 -10.54 24.54 -26.23
C ASN A 198 -11.95 24.39 -26.81
N GLU A 199 -12.98 24.92 -26.13
CA GLU A 199 -14.35 24.96 -26.68
C GLU A 199 -14.42 25.83 -27.94
N GLY A 200 -13.74 27.00 -27.93
CA GLY A 200 -13.63 27.88 -29.08
C GLY A 200 -12.92 27.20 -30.29
N LEU A 201 -11.82 26.50 -30.04
CA LEU A 201 -11.11 25.73 -31.07
C LEU A 201 -11.98 24.62 -31.68
N LYS A 202 -12.75 23.91 -30.83
CA LYS A 202 -13.72 22.89 -31.29
C LYS A 202 -14.83 23.51 -32.13
N ALA A 203 -15.34 24.68 -31.74
CA ALA A 203 -16.32 25.45 -32.51
C ALA A 203 -15.76 25.92 -33.86
N ALA A 204 -14.49 26.29 -33.90
CA ALA A 204 -13.79 26.64 -35.16
C ALA A 204 -13.80 25.49 -36.16
N LEU A 205 -13.54 24.27 -35.73
CA LEU A 205 -13.63 23.07 -36.57
C LEU A 205 -15.05 22.81 -37.08
N ALA A 206 -16.08 23.22 -36.31
CA ALA A 206 -17.49 23.12 -36.70
C ALA A 206 -17.97 24.31 -37.56
N GLY A 207 -17.13 25.33 -37.81
CA GLY A 207 -17.49 26.53 -38.57
C GLY A 207 -18.34 27.56 -37.83
N ASP A 208 -18.47 27.45 -36.49
CA ASP A 208 -19.24 28.36 -35.64
C ASP A 208 -18.40 29.57 -35.18
N ALA A 209 -18.26 30.54 -36.06
CA ALA A 209 -17.49 31.75 -35.82
C ALA A 209 -17.99 32.58 -34.60
N HIS A 210 -19.29 32.57 -34.32
CA HIS A 210 -19.83 33.30 -33.17
C HIS A 210 -19.34 32.72 -31.86
N THR A 211 -19.41 31.39 -31.71
CA THR A 211 -18.91 30.70 -30.51
C THR A 211 -17.40 30.85 -30.38
N VAL A 212 -16.65 30.81 -31.49
CA VAL A 212 -15.19 31.08 -31.48
C VAL A 212 -14.89 32.43 -30.85
N THR A 213 -15.44 33.53 -31.41
CA THR A 213 -15.16 34.88 -30.91
C THR A 213 -15.54 35.03 -29.44
N ARG A 214 -16.70 34.57 -29.06
CA ARG A 214 -17.15 34.63 -27.66
C ARG A 214 -16.22 33.88 -26.72
N ARG A 215 -15.87 32.62 -27.04
CA ARG A 215 -15.04 31.79 -26.17
C ARG A 215 -13.60 32.26 -26.10
N MET A 216 -13.04 32.80 -27.15
CA MET A 216 -11.71 33.41 -27.13
C MET A 216 -11.67 34.66 -26.25
N ALA A 217 -12.73 35.50 -26.29
CA ALA A 217 -12.84 36.68 -25.43
C ALA A 217 -12.99 36.29 -23.93
N GLU A 218 -13.88 35.32 -23.63
CA GLU A 218 -14.03 34.79 -22.25
C GLU A 218 -12.70 34.19 -21.75
N GLY A 219 -11.98 33.47 -22.62
CA GLY A 219 -10.67 32.92 -22.29
C GLY A 219 -9.63 34.00 -22.00
N GLU A 220 -9.56 35.06 -22.84
CA GLU A 220 -8.66 36.22 -22.59
C GLU A 220 -8.91 36.86 -21.23
N GLU A 221 -10.19 37.13 -20.89
CA GLU A 221 -10.57 37.69 -19.58
C GLU A 221 -10.09 36.81 -18.42
N HIS A 222 -10.27 35.50 -18.51
CA HIS A 222 -9.76 34.58 -17.50
C HIS A 222 -8.24 34.61 -17.40
N PHE A 223 -7.52 34.71 -18.53
CA PHE A 223 -6.06 34.79 -18.49
C PHE A 223 -5.56 36.12 -17.91
N ASP A 224 -6.27 37.23 -18.13
CA ASP A 224 -5.95 38.50 -17.50
C ASP A 224 -6.07 38.42 -15.97
N VAL A 225 -7.19 37.87 -15.48
CA VAL A 225 -7.40 37.65 -14.03
C VAL A 225 -6.35 36.67 -13.48
N ALA A 226 -6.03 35.60 -14.19
CA ALA A 226 -5.01 34.67 -13.75
C ALA A 226 -3.62 35.34 -13.62
N LEU A 227 -3.24 36.19 -14.57
CA LEU A 227 -1.98 36.94 -14.54
C LEU A 227 -1.94 37.96 -13.39
N GLU A 228 -3.05 38.60 -13.09
CA GLU A 228 -3.15 39.52 -11.94
C GLU A 228 -2.95 38.73 -10.62
N LEU A 229 -3.65 37.59 -10.44
CA LEU A 229 -3.51 36.75 -9.26
C LEU A 229 -2.10 36.14 -9.11
N LEU A 230 -1.43 35.85 -10.22
CA LEU A 230 -0.08 35.30 -10.22
C LEU A 230 1.00 36.39 -10.06
N SER A 231 0.65 37.66 -10.19
CA SER A 231 1.57 38.78 -10.04
C SER A 231 2.18 38.78 -8.63
N GLY A 232 3.51 38.80 -8.57
CA GLY A 232 4.25 38.76 -7.28
C GLY A 232 4.34 37.36 -6.63
N THR A 233 3.80 36.34 -7.23
CA THR A 233 3.98 34.94 -6.78
C THR A 233 5.28 34.33 -7.33
N THR A 234 5.72 33.22 -6.75
CA THR A 234 6.87 32.46 -7.23
C THR A 234 6.53 31.46 -8.36
N ASP A 235 5.24 31.34 -8.71
CA ASP A 235 4.80 30.39 -9.76
C ASP A 235 4.92 31.00 -11.18
N LEU A 236 6.16 31.21 -11.58
CA LEU A 236 6.50 31.72 -12.93
C LEU A 236 6.05 30.79 -14.04
N SER A 237 6.04 29.47 -13.82
CA SER A 237 5.64 28.51 -14.86
C SER A 237 4.17 28.66 -15.25
N THR A 238 3.29 28.88 -14.27
CA THR A 238 1.86 29.11 -14.48
C THR A 238 1.61 30.49 -15.11
N ALA A 239 2.34 31.52 -14.67
CA ALA A 239 2.26 32.87 -15.25
C ALA A 239 2.67 32.88 -16.73
N ILE A 240 3.77 32.21 -17.08
CA ILE A 240 4.22 32.06 -18.49
C ILE A 240 3.16 31.34 -19.33
N ALA A 241 2.54 30.27 -18.78
CA ALA A 241 1.46 29.58 -19.45
C ALA A 241 0.25 30.48 -19.71
N ALA A 242 -0.19 31.23 -18.69
CA ALA A 242 -1.32 32.18 -18.82
C ALA A 242 -1.04 33.24 -19.89
N ARG A 243 0.15 33.85 -19.87
CA ARG A 243 0.56 34.83 -20.89
C ARG A 243 0.62 34.23 -22.30
N THR A 244 1.15 33.00 -22.45
CA THR A 244 1.17 32.30 -23.74
C THR A 244 -0.24 32.09 -24.29
N GLN A 245 -1.17 31.66 -23.45
CA GLN A 245 -2.55 31.39 -23.87
C GLN A 245 -3.32 32.69 -24.16
N ARG A 246 -3.11 33.73 -23.37
CA ARG A 246 -3.67 35.06 -23.64
C ARG A 246 -3.20 35.58 -24.99
N GLY A 247 -1.89 35.51 -25.26
CA GLY A 247 -1.33 35.93 -26.52
C GLY A 247 -1.91 35.18 -27.73
N ALA A 248 -2.08 33.87 -27.59
CA ALA A 248 -2.74 33.07 -28.63
C ALA A 248 -4.20 33.49 -28.83
N ALA A 249 -4.99 33.67 -27.75
CA ALA A 249 -6.40 34.06 -27.81
C ALA A 249 -6.55 35.45 -28.48
N ARG A 250 -5.71 36.45 -28.14
CA ARG A 250 -5.67 37.76 -28.79
C ARG A 250 -5.43 37.65 -30.29
N CYS A 251 -4.45 36.86 -30.68
CA CYS A 251 -4.18 36.64 -32.12
C CYS A 251 -5.38 35.99 -32.85
N TRP A 252 -6.09 35.05 -32.22
CA TRP A 252 -7.31 34.46 -32.79
C TRP A 252 -8.44 35.47 -32.96
N MET A 253 -8.49 36.53 -32.11
CA MET A 253 -9.46 37.62 -32.23
C MET A 253 -9.00 38.75 -33.18
N GLY A 254 -7.79 38.63 -33.74
CA GLY A 254 -7.22 39.59 -34.71
C GLY A 254 -6.31 40.65 -34.09
N ASP A 255 -6.14 40.68 -32.76
CA ASP A 255 -5.12 41.53 -32.13
C ASP A 255 -3.73 40.88 -32.21
N PHE A 256 -3.14 40.94 -33.40
CA PHE A 256 -1.79 40.40 -33.59
C PHE A 256 -0.70 41.23 -32.89
N ALA A 257 -0.94 42.53 -32.64
CA ALA A 257 0.07 43.37 -31.98
C ALA A 257 0.22 43.00 -30.51
N GLY A 258 -0.88 43.00 -29.77
CA GLY A 258 -0.89 42.59 -28.36
C GLY A 258 -0.55 41.12 -28.17
N GLY A 259 -1.15 40.24 -28.99
CA GLY A 259 -0.94 38.80 -28.88
C GLY A 259 0.50 38.35 -29.16
N LEU A 260 1.15 38.86 -30.22
CA LEU A 260 2.56 38.52 -30.49
C LEU A 260 3.51 39.10 -29.46
N GLY A 261 3.19 40.27 -28.88
CA GLY A 261 3.93 40.81 -27.72
C GLY A 261 3.91 39.90 -26.50
N ASP A 262 2.72 39.42 -26.13
CA ASP A 262 2.57 38.45 -25.05
C ASP A 262 3.36 37.15 -25.28
N LEU A 263 3.31 36.61 -26.50
CA LEU A 263 4.02 35.38 -26.90
C LEU A 263 5.55 35.56 -26.85
N GLU A 264 6.06 36.72 -27.29
CA GLU A 264 7.48 37.05 -27.22
C GLU A 264 7.96 37.17 -25.78
N GLU A 265 7.25 37.92 -24.92
CA GLU A 265 7.56 38.04 -23.50
C GLU A 265 7.55 36.67 -22.82
N ALA A 266 6.52 35.85 -23.07
CA ALA A 266 6.42 34.51 -22.50
C ALA A 266 7.60 33.61 -22.92
N SER A 267 8.03 33.66 -24.20
CA SER A 267 9.15 32.85 -24.69
C SER A 267 10.48 33.28 -24.08
N VAL A 268 10.71 34.59 -23.95
CA VAL A 268 11.91 35.18 -23.33
C VAL A 268 11.98 34.87 -21.85
N GLU A 269 10.86 35.02 -21.13
CA GLU A 269 10.79 34.71 -19.70
C GLU A 269 11.01 33.22 -19.42
N ALA A 270 10.40 32.34 -20.24
CA ALA A 270 10.60 30.90 -20.17
C ALA A 270 12.08 30.49 -20.38
N ALA A 271 12.73 31.09 -21.37
CA ALA A 271 14.14 30.85 -21.66
C ALA A 271 15.05 31.29 -20.51
N ARG A 272 14.82 32.50 -19.94
CA ARG A 272 15.57 33.02 -18.80
C ARG A 272 15.40 32.18 -17.53
N SER A 273 14.20 31.65 -17.31
CA SER A 273 13.87 30.84 -16.15
C SER A 273 14.18 29.34 -16.32
N GLY A 274 14.65 28.92 -17.50
CA GLY A 274 15.00 27.53 -17.79
C GLY A 274 13.81 26.59 -18.04
N PHE A 275 12.60 27.11 -18.24
CA PHE A 275 11.38 26.34 -18.51
C PHE A 275 11.29 25.94 -20.00
N ARG A 276 12.16 25.01 -20.43
CA ARG A 276 12.33 24.63 -21.84
C ARG A 276 11.04 24.24 -22.56
N LEU A 277 10.14 23.50 -21.90
CA LEU A 277 8.84 23.11 -22.49
C LEU A 277 7.91 24.31 -22.70
N ARG A 278 7.94 25.30 -21.78
CA ARG A 278 7.17 26.55 -21.90
C ARG A 278 7.72 27.43 -23.01
N GLU A 279 9.04 27.50 -23.12
CA GLU A 279 9.72 28.20 -24.20
C GLU A 279 9.31 27.64 -25.56
N VAL A 280 9.36 26.33 -25.76
CA VAL A 280 8.91 25.65 -26.98
C VAL A 280 7.44 25.96 -27.28
N GLN A 281 6.56 25.88 -26.25
CA GLN A 281 5.14 26.18 -26.44
C GLN A 281 4.91 27.61 -26.91
N ALA A 282 5.53 28.60 -26.26
CA ALA A 282 5.38 29.99 -26.63
C ALA A 282 5.92 30.29 -28.06
N ARG A 283 7.08 29.70 -28.43
CA ARG A 283 7.66 29.83 -29.76
C ARG A 283 6.82 29.18 -30.86
N LEU A 284 6.22 28.03 -30.61
CA LEU A 284 5.33 27.37 -31.55
C LEU A 284 4.08 28.23 -31.82
N GLU A 285 3.46 28.76 -30.74
CA GLU A 285 2.31 29.66 -30.87
C GLU A 285 2.70 30.97 -31.59
N GLN A 286 3.82 31.59 -31.21
CA GLN A 286 4.32 32.81 -31.83
C GLN A 286 4.59 32.61 -33.35
N GLY A 287 5.25 31.51 -33.68
CA GLY A 287 5.55 31.19 -35.10
C GLY A 287 4.29 30.95 -35.93
N TYR A 288 3.30 30.25 -35.40
CA TYR A 288 2.00 30.04 -36.03
C TYR A 288 1.28 31.37 -36.30
N HIS A 289 1.16 32.21 -35.27
CA HIS A 289 0.44 33.49 -35.39
C HIS A 289 1.18 34.52 -36.24
N LEU A 290 2.51 34.49 -36.32
CA LEU A 290 3.28 35.28 -37.32
C LEU A 290 2.91 34.86 -38.75
N ILE A 291 2.83 33.57 -39.03
CA ILE A 291 2.38 33.08 -40.33
C ILE A 291 0.93 33.52 -40.59
N ALA A 292 0.05 33.39 -39.58
CA ALA A 292 -1.33 33.82 -39.70
C ALA A 292 -1.47 35.32 -39.96
N ALA A 293 -0.59 36.14 -39.41
CA ALA A 293 -0.50 37.58 -39.68
C ALA A 293 0.18 37.96 -41.03
N GLY A 294 0.58 36.97 -41.85
CA GLY A 294 1.26 37.22 -43.13
C GLY A 294 2.78 37.38 -43.03
N ARG A 295 3.38 37.28 -41.86
CA ARG A 295 4.84 37.35 -41.59
C ARG A 295 5.48 35.96 -41.68
N GLU A 296 5.41 35.36 -42.85
CA GLU A 296 5.73 33.94 -43.05
C GLU A 296 7.19 33.60 -42.76
N ALA A 297 8.13 34.43 -43.25
CA ALA A 297 9.57 34.21 -43.06
C ALA A 297 9.95 34.19 -41.57
N ASP A 298 9.40 35.14 -40.79
CA ASP A 298 9.65 35.26 -39.36
C ASP A 298 9.06 34.07 -38.61
N GLY A 299 7.83 33.68 -38.95
CA GLY A 299 7.18 32.53 -38.34
C GLY A 299 7.93 31.22 -38.60
N LEU A 300 8.35 30.95 -39.80
CA LEU A 300 9.15 29.75 -40.15
C LEU A 300 10.52 29.74 -39.45
N ALA A 301 11.15 30.91 -39.25
CA ALA A 301 12.40 31.03 -38.51
C ALA A 301 12.28 30.60 -37.04
N LEU A 302 11.12 30.86 -36.43
CA LEU A 302 10.83 30.41 -35.06
C LEU A 302 10.38 28.95 -34.98
N LEU A 303 9.54 28.50 -35.90
CA LEU A 303 8.98 27.15 -35.89
C LEU A 303 10.03 26.06 -36.08
N ARG A 304 10.98 26.24 -36.99
CA ARG A 304 11.99 25.22 -37.28
C ARG A 304 12.80 24.79 -36.06
N PRO A 305 13.44 25.70 -35.32
CA PRO A 305 14.16 25.32 -34.11
C PRO A 305 13.24 24.83 -33.00
N ALA A 306 12.01 25.38 -32.89
CA ALA A 306 11.05 24.94 -31.88
C ALA A 306 10.59 23.48 -32.07
N PHE A 307 10.37 23.06 -33.32
CA PHE A 307 10.06 21.64 -33.60
C PHE A 307 11.22 20.71 -33.24
N LEU A 308 12.47 21.07 -33.55
CA LEU A 308 13.63 20.27 -33.16
C LEU A 308 13.78 20.19 -31.63
N GLN A 309 13.63 21.31 -30.95
CA GLN A 309 13.70 21.37 -29.51
C GLN A 309 12.58 20.55 -28.83
N ALA A 310 11.36 20.56 -29.39
CA ALA A 310 10.26 19.71 -28.91
C ALA A 310 10.60 18.23 -29.06
N GLU A 311 11.14 17.81 -30.19
CA GLU A 311 11.56 16.40 -30.40
C GLU A 311 12.68 15.97 -29.44
N GLU A 312 13.68 16.84 -29.21
CA GLU A 312 14.75 16.59 -28.22
C GLU A 312 14.20 16.41 -26.79
N LEU A 313 13.15 17.15 -26.44
CA LEU A 313 12.46 17.04 -25.16
C LEU A 313 11.48 15.86 -25.10
N GLY A 314 11.32 15.12 -26.21
CA GLY A 314 10.41 13.98 -26.31
C GLY A 314 8.93 14.35 -26.44
N ASP A 315 8.63 15.63 -26.62
CA ASP A 315 7.27 16.15 -26.85
C ASP A 315 6.92 16.00 -28.35
N LEU A 316 6.07 15.03 -28.65
CA LEU A 316 5.54 14.80 -29.98
C LEU A 316 4.13 15.37 -30.16
N ARG A 317 3.41 15.69 -29.07
CA ARG A 317 2.02 16.14 -29.14
C ARG A 317 1.91 17.55 -29.72
N ARG A 318 2.63 18.50 -29.12
CA ARG A 318 2.61 19.91 -29.61
C ARG A 318 3.06 20.07 -31.06
N PRO A 319 4.15 19.43 -31.55
CA PRO A 319 4.48 19.39 -32.97
C PRO A 319 3.38 18.85 -33.86
N ALA A 320 2.70 17.75 -33.44
CA ALA A 320 1.60 17.20 -34.24
C ALA A 320 0.45 18.20 -34.37
N ASP A 321 -0.04 18.73 -33.24
CA ASP A 321 -1.12 19.72 -33.20
C ASP A 321 -0.77 20.97 -34.01
N MET A 322 0.48 21.42 -33.95
CA MET A 322 0.96 22.59 -34.72
C MET A 322 1.00 22.31 -36.21
N HIS A 323 1.45 21.13 -36.65
CA HIS A 323 1.44 20.76 -38.07
C HIS A 323 0.02 20.60 -38.62
N GLU A 324 -0.93 20.10 -37.81
CA GLU A 324 -2.35 20.05 -38.20
C GLU A 324 -2.92 21.46 -38.42
N ARG A 325 -2.69 22.38 -37.49
CA ARG A 325 -3.13 23.78 -37.56
C ARG A 325 -2.50 24.51 -38.75
N LEU A 326 -1.20 24.31 -39.01
CA LEU A 326 -0.53 24.88 -40.18
C LEU A 326 -1.07 24.32 -41.49
N SER A 327 -1.39 23.01 -41.55
CA SER A 327 -2.04 22.42 -42.73
C SER A 327 -3.37 23.11 -43.03
N ALA A 328 -4.24 23.26 -42.03
CA ALA A 328 -5.52 23.93 -42.19
C ALA A 328 -5.38 25.41 -42.58
N LEU A 329 -4.41 26.13 -42.00
CA LEU A 329 -4.14 27.52 -42.32
C LEU A 329 -3.71 27.71 -43.80
N TYR A 330 -2.79 26.86 -44.29
CA TYR A 330 -2.33 26.93 -45.69
C TYR A 330 -3.42 26.47 -46.66
N GLU A 331 -4.23 25.48 -46.30
CA GLU A 331 -5.39 25.06 -47.10
C GLU A 331 -6.41 26.20 -47.25
N ALA A 332 -6.75 26.89 -46.16
CA ALA A 332 -7.65 28.05 -46.19
C ALA A 332 -7.12 29.20 -47.04
N ARG A 333 -5.80 29.29 -47.26
CA ARG A 333 -5.14 30.27 -48.15
C ARG A 333 -4.98 29.78 -49.57
N GLY A 334 -5.39 28.56 -49.89
CA GLY A 334 -5.22 27.95 -51.21
C GLY A 334 -3.79 27.48 -51.53
N ASP A 335 -2.88 27.49 -50.56
CA ASP A 335 -1.52 26.94 -50.71
C ASP A 335 -1.51 25.44 -50.39
N PHE A 336 -2.05 24.67 -51.31
CA PHE A 336 -2.20 23.24 -51.18
C PHE A 336 -0.85 22.49 -51.08
N GLN A 337 0.22 23.05 -51.62
CA GLN A 337 1.54 22.43 -51.53
C GLN A 337 2.08 22.43 -50.11
N ARG A 338 1.99 23.57 -49.41
CA ARG A 338 2.40 23.69 -48.02
C ARG A 338 1.41 22.99 -47.08
N ALA A 339 0.12 23.08 -47.37
CA ALA A 339 -0.89 22.33 -46.65
C ALA A 339 -0.58 20.84 -46.64
N LEU A 340 -0.32 20.25 -47.81
CA LEU A 340 0.04 18.82 -47.93
C LEU A 340 1.38 18.49 -47.23
N PHE A 341 2.36 19.38 -47.27
CA PHE A 341 3.62 19.19 -46.55
C PHE A 341 3.37 19.06 -45.05
N HIS A 342 2.62 20.00 -44.44
CA HIS A 342 2.31 19.98 -43.02
C HIS A 342 1.39 18.82 -42.66
N HIS A 343 0.43 18.46 -43.50
CA HIS A 343 -0.40 17.28 -43.30
C HIS A 343 0.43 15.98 -43.23
N LYS A 344 1.38 15.79 -44.16
CA LYS A 344 2.27 14.62 -44.11
C LYS A 344 3.12 14.60 -42.83
N ARG A 345 3.58 15.75 -42.35
CA ARG A 345 4.33 15.87 -41.09
C ARG A 345 3.44 15.57 -39.90
N PHE A 346 2.21 16.06 -39.90
CA PHE A 346 1.21 15.72 -38.87
C PHE A 346 1.01 14.20 -38.80
N VAL A 347 0.75 13.54 -39.92
CA VAL A 347 0.55 12.08 -39.96
C VAL A 347 1.79 11.33 -39.47
N ASP A 348 2.99 11.73 -39.88
CA ASP A 348 4.25 11.11 -39.42
C ASP A 348 4.43 11.23 -37.91
N VAL A 349 4.32 12.45 -37.36
CA VAL A 349 4.50 12.71 -35.93
C VAL A 349 3.39 12.04 -35.11
N ARG A 350 2.14 12.08 -35.60
CA ARG A 350 0.99 11.43 -34.95
C ARG A 350 1.16 9.91 -34.90
N THR A 351 1.60 9.31 -36.00
CA THR A 351 1.87 7.85 -36.03
C THR A 351 2.96 7.46 -35.04
N ARG A 352 4.02 8.26 -34.94
CA ARG A 352 5.08 8.05 -33.94
C ARG A 352 4.57 8.18 -32.52
N LEU A 353 3.72 9.18 -32.24
CA LEU A 353 3.09 9.39 -30.95
C LEU A 353 2.17 8.22 -30.57
N ASP A 354 1.29 7.81 -31.48
CA ASP A 354 0.35 6.71 -31.26
C ASP A 354 1.09 5.38 -31.03
N GLY A 355 2.17 5.13 -31.79
CA GLY A 355 3.05 3.99 -31.59
C GLY A 355 3.74 4.00 -30.22
N LYS A 356 4.24 5.17 -29.77
CA LYS A 356 4.82 5.35 -28.44
C LYS A 356 3.78 5.08 -27.34
N LEU A 357 2.58 5.67 -27.46
CA LEU A 357 1.50 5.49 -26.48
C LEU A 357 1.01 4.04 -26.45
N SER A 358 0.80 3.41 -27.61
CA SER A 358 0.40 2.00 -27.70
C SER A 358 1.40 1.07 -27.02
N THR A 359 2.70 1.28 -27.27
CA THR A 359 3.76 0.50 -26.63
C THR A 359 3.74 0.68 -25.10
N GLN A 360 3.55 1.89 -24.63
CA GLN A 360 3.52 2.17 -23.20
C GLN A 360 2.25 1.61 -22.52
N ARG A 361 1.09 1.68 -23.19
CA ARG A 361 -0.15 1.04 -22.73
C ARG A 361 0.03 -0.48 -22.62
N ALA A 362 0.59 -1.12 -23.64
CA ALA A 362 0.86 -2.56 -23.61
C ALA A 362 1.75 -2.94 -22.40
N ARG A 363 2.83 -2.21 -22.14
CA ARG A 363 3.69 -2.42 -20.98
C ARG A 363 2.97 -2.21 -19.65
N LEU A 364 2.07 -1.22 -19.58
CA LEU A 364 1.27 -0.97 -18.39
C LEU A 364 0.31 -2.12 -18.11
N HIS A 365 -0.40 -2.60 -19.15
CA HIS A 365 -1.32 -3.73 -19.01
C HIS A 365 -0.59 -5.02 -18.62
N GLU A 366 0.58 -5.28 -19.20
CA GLU A 366 1.43 -6.41 -18.83
C GLU A 366 1.84 -6.35 -17.35
N ALA A 367 2.35 -5.19 -16.90
CA ALA A 367 2.74 -4.98 -15.52
C ALA A 367 1.56 -5.12 -14.54
N ARG A 368 0.36 -4.62 -14.90
CA ARG A 368 -0.86 -4.79 -14.11
C ARG A 368 -1.29 -6.26 -14.01
N ALA A 369 -1.22 -7.00 -15.11
CA ALA A 369 -1.54 -8.43 -15.14
C ALA A 369 -0.59 -9.24 -14.27
N GLU A 370 0.72 -8.94 -14.31
CA GLU A 370 1.72 -9.58 -13.46
C GLU A 370 1.48 -9.26 -11.97
N LEU A 371 1.19 -8.01 -11.64
CA LEU A 371 0.88 -7.62 -10.26
C LEU A 371 -0.37 -8.33 -9.74
N LEU A 372 -1.42 -8.45 -10.55
CA LEU A 372 -2.64 -9.17 -10.18
C LEU A 372 -2.34 -10.66 -9.93
N LYS A 373 -1.53 -11.28 -10.79
CA LYS A 373 -1.08 -12.67 -10.62
C LYS A 373 -0.30 -12.85 -9.31
N LEU A 374 0.61 -11.95 -8.99
CA LEU A 374 1.37 -11.99 -7.74
C LEU A 374 0.46 -11.83 -6.52
N ARG A 375 -0.50 -10.90 -6.56
CA ARG A 375 -1.49 -10.71 -5.48
C ARG A 375 -2.33 -11.96 -5.24
N THR A 376 -2.82 -12.61 -6.30
CA THR A 376 -3.60 -13.85 -6.17
C THR A 376 -2.76 -14.99 -5.61
N GLN A 377 -1.50 -15.12 -6.03
CA GLN A 377 -0.57 -16.12 -5.49
C GLN A 377 -0.27 -15.86 -4.00
N THR A 378 -0.02 -14.63 -3.60
CA THR A 378 0.22 -14.27 -2.20
C THR A 378 -1.00 -14.55 -1.34
N ALA A 379 -2.20 -14.21 -1.80
CA ALA A 379 -3.45 -14.52 -1.09
C ALA A 379 -3.65 -16.04 -0.91
N ALA A 380 -3.38 -16.82 -1.95
CA ALA A 380 -3.45 -18.28 -1.89
C ALA A 380 -2.42 -18.88 -0.91
N LEU A 381 -1.19 -18.36 -0.89
CA LEU A 381 -0.16 -18.80 0.06
C LEU A 381 -0.55 -18.47 1.52
N HIS A 382 -1.10 -17.28 1.77
CA HIS A 382 -1.59 -16.90 3.11
C HIS A 382 -2.72 -17.83 3.57
N ALA A 383 -3.70 -18.11 2.72
CA ALA A 383 -4.78 -19.03 3.04
C ALA A 383 -4.23 -20.43 3.38
N ARG A 384 -3.29 -20.93 2.59
CA ARG A 384 -2.66 -22.25 2.83
C ARG A 384 -1.84 -22.27 4.14
N ALA A 385 -1.13 -21.18 4.45
CA ALA A 385 -0.40 -21.06 5.71
C ALA A 385 -1.35 -21.10 6.93
N GLN A 386 -2.50 -20.42 6.85
CA GLN A 386 -3.51 -20.45 7.90
C GLN A 386 -4.12 -21.87 8.09
N ASP A 387 -4.38 -22.58 7.00
CA ASP A 387 -4.92 -23.94 7.07
C ASP A 387 -3.90 -24.93 7.66
N LEU A 388 -2.62 -24.78 7.31
CA LEU A 388 -1.55 -25.57 7.90
C LEU A 388 -1.42 -25.30 9.41
N GLU A 389 -1.51 -24.05 9.85
CA GLU A 389 -1.44 -23.69 11.27
C GLU A 389 -2.62 -24.26 12.06
N LYS A 390 -3.85 -24.19 11.52
CA LYS A 390 -5.04 -24.83 12.12
C LYS A 390 -4.86 -26.36 12.21
N SER A 391 -4.34 -26.97 11.16
CA SER A 391 -4.09 -28.41 11.12
C SER A 391 -3.01 -28.81 12.12
N ARG A 392 -1.93 -28.04 12.25
CA ARG A 392 -0.87 -28.24 13.26
C ARG A 392 -1.44 -28.18 14.67
N SER A 393 -2.19 -27.13 14.99
CA SER A 393 -2.81 -26.96 16.30
C SER A 393 -3.76 -28.09 16.65
N ARG A 394 -4.53 -28.58 15.64
CA ARG A 394 -5.40 -29.75 15.83
C ARG A 394 -4.61 -31.02 16.10
N LEU A 395 -3.53 -31.27 15.38
CA LEU A 395 -2.66 -32.44 15.58
C LEU A 395 -1.96 -32.37 16.96
N GLU A 396 -1.51 -31.21 17.37
CA GLU A 396 -0.91 -31.00 18.71
C GLU A 396 -1.91 -31.32 19.82
N ARG A 397 -3.17 -30.88 19.70
CA ARG A 397 -4.24 -31.23 20.67
C ARG A 397 -4.50 -32.72 20.71
N LEU A 398 -4.70 -33.37 19.55
CA LEU A 398 -4.91 -34.81 19.45
C LEU A 398 -3.73 -35.63 20.01
N ALA A 399 -2.50 -35.10 19.92
CA ALA A 399 -1.32 -35.78 20.43
C ALA A 399 -1.10 -35.63 21.94
N LEU A 400 -1.64 -34.58 22.57
CA LEU A 400 -1.32 -34.19 23.96
C LEU A 400 -2.54 -34.10 24.90
N GLU A 401 -3.77 -34.06 24.38
CA GLU A 401 -4.99 -34.02 25.18
C GLU A 401 -5.72 -35.39 25.16
N ASP A 402 -6.45 -35.70 26.26
CA ASP A 402 -7.41 -36.81 26.33
C ASP A 402 -8.75 -36.34 25.73
N GLU A 403 -9.22 -36.99 24.67
CA GLU A 403 -10.42 -36.56 23.94
C GLU A 403 -11.70 -36.58 24.80
N LEU A 404 -11.76 -37.43 25.84
CA LEU A 404 -12.95 -37.57 26.66
C LEU A 404 -13.03 -36.48 27.71
N THR A 405 -11.95 -36.19 28.42
CA THR A 405 -11.92 -35.27 29.57
C THR A 405 -11.38 -33.89 29.23
N GLY A 406 -10.69 -33.76 28.08
CA GLY A 406 -9.98 -32.55 27.65
C GLY A 406 -8.81 -32.17 28.58
N LEU A 407 -8.42 -33.04 29.54
CA LEU A 407 -7.17 -32.91 30.28
C LEU A 407 -5.99 -33.35 29.42
N ALA A 408 -4.76 -33.13 29.88
CA ALA A 408 -3.60 -33.70 29.23
C ALA A 408 -3.67 -35.24 29.22
N ASN A 409 -3.14 -35.87 28.16
CA ASN A 409 -3.07 -37.33 28.10
C ASN A 409 -1.78 -37.85 28.76
N ARG A 410 -1.65 -39.16 28.86
CA ARG A 410 -0.48 -39.85 29.46
C ARG A 410 0.84 -39.40 28.85
N ARG A 411 0.88 -39.15 27.54
CA ARG A 411 2.10 -38.71 26.84
C ARG A 411 2.53 -37.32 27.27
N ALA A 412 1.57 -36.39 27.37
CA ALA A 412 1.82 -35.06 27.85
C ALA A 412 2.26 -35.06 29.32
N PHE A 413 1.63 -35.92 30.15
CA PHE A 413 2.01 -36.09 31.56
C PHE A 413 3.47 -36.54 31.72
N THR A 414 3.89 -37.58 30.98
CA THR A 414 5.27 -38.09 31.11
C THR A 414 6.28 -37.00 30.78
N LYS A 415 6.04 -36.24 29.69
CA LYS A 415 6.91 -35.14 29.27
C LYS A 415 6.98 -34.03 30.31
N GLU A 416 5.83 -33.66 30.88
CA GLU A 416 5.75 -32.57 31.86
C GLU A 416 6.33 -32.96 33.22
N LEU A 417 6.13 -34.20 33.66
CA LEU A 417 6.76 -34.73 34.86
C LEU A 417 8.28 -34.71 34.79
N GLU A 418 8.86 -35.14 33.66
CA GLU A 418 10.32 -35.07 33.44
C GLU A 418 10.85 -33.62 33.50
N ASN A 419 10.12 -32.68 32.91
CA ASN A 419 10.42 -31.26 32.95
C ASN A 419 10.40 -30.72 34.38
N TRP A 420 9.36 -31.05 35.15
CA TRP A 420 9.21 -30.61 36.53
C TRP A 420 10.26 -31.22 37.45
N CYS A 421 10.57 -32.50 37.29
CA CYS A 421 11.66 -33.16 38.01
C CYS A 421 13.02 -32.53 37.68
N GLY A 422 13.26 -32.12 36.43
CA GLY A 422 14.47 -31.39 36.04
C GLY A 422 14.59 -30.04 36.76
N ARG A 423 13.51 -29.28 36.83
CA ARG A 423 13.44 -27.99 37.53
C ARG A 423 13.56 -28.14 39.06
N ALA A 424 12.98 -29.20 39.61
CA ALA A 424 13.11 -29.49 41.04
C ALA A 424 14.54 -29.85 41.45
N ARG A 425 15.24 -30.66 40.67
CA ARG A 425 16.67 -30.96 40.86
C ARG A 425 17.56 -29.71 40.78
N ALA A 426 17.18 -28.73 39.96
CA ALA A 426 17.86 -27.45 39.88
C ALA A 426 17.50 -26.46 41.01
N GLY A 427 16.65 -26.86 41.95
CA GLY A 427 16.18 -26.02 43.08
C GLY A 427 15.23 -24.89 42.65
N GLN A 428 14.65 -24.96 41.43
CA GLN A 428 13.80 -23.92 40.86
C GLN A 428 12.30 -24.14 41.10
N LEU A 429 11.90 -25.34 41.49
CA LEU A 429 10.52 -25.72 41.68
C LEU A 429 10.42 -26.78 42.76
N ARG A 430 9.39 -26.66 43.62
CA ARG A 430 8.91 -27.75 44.47
C ARG A 430 7.50 -28.08 44.08
N PHE A 431 7.14 -29.34 43.99
CA PHE A 431 5.82 -29.76 43.59
C PHE A 431 5.38 -31.05 44.23
N GLY A 432 4.08 -31.31 44.28
CA GLY A 432 3.49 -32.58 44.64
C GLY A 432 3.01 -33.33 43.42
N LEU A 433 3.41 -34.60 43.28
CA LEU A 433 2.82 -35.53 42.35
C LEU A 433 1.63 -36.22 43.02
N VAL A 434 0.50 -36.13 42.33
CA VAL A 434 -0.76 -36.75 42.77
C VAL A 434 -1.15 -37.81 41.75
N VAL A 435 -1.53 -38.99 42.21
CA VAL A 435 -2.22 -40.02 41.44
C VAL A 435 -3.58 -40.25 42.03
N ALA A 436 -4.62 -40.24 41.24
CA ALA A 436 -6.00 -40.42 41.69
C ALA A 436 -6.72 -41.45 40.80
N ASP A 437 -7.64 -42.17 41.42
CA ASP A 437 -8.39 -43.26 40.78
C ASP A 437 -9.86 -43.21 41.27
N ILE A 438 -10.80 -43.44 40.33
CA ILE A 438 -12.24 -43.44 40.65
C ILE A 438 -12.59 -44.74 41.34
N ASP A 439 -13.06 -44.66 42.56
CA ASP A 439 -13.44 -45.84 43.35
C ASP A 439 -14.56 -46.64 42.68
N GLY A 440 -14.28 -47.91 42.38
CA GLY A 440 -15.28 -48.82 41.82
C GLY A 440 -15.77 -48.47 40.39
N PHE A 441 -14.95 -47.77 39.59
CA PHE A 441 -15.36 -47.30 38.26
C PHE A 441 -15.87 -48.43 37.36
N LYS A 442 -15.30 -49.65 37.46
CA LYS A 442 -15.82 -50.81 36.78
C LYS A 442 -17.25 -51.11 37.18
N GLN A 443 -17.58 -51.05 38.48
CA GLN A 443 -18.96 -51.27 38.95
C GLN A 443 -19.92 -50.20 38.43
N ILE A 444 -19.46 -48.93 38.31
CA ILE A 444 -20.23 -47.85 37.70
C ILE A 444 -20.57 -48.19 36.26
N ASN A 445 -19.59 -48.62 35.47
CA ASN A 445 -19.82 -49.05 34.09
C ASN A 445 -20.76 -50.26 33.97
N ASP A 446 -20.56 -51.23 34.83
CA ASP A 446 -21.36 -52.47 34.79
C ASP A 446 -22.82 -52.23 35.24
N SER A 447 -23.04 -51.29 36.22
CA SER A 447 -24.38 -50.99 36.77
C SER A 447 -25.16 -49.92 35.99
N PHE A 448 -24.46 -48.90 35.41
CA PHE A 448 -25.08 -47.73 34.79
C PHE A 448 -24.75 -47.53 33.33
N SER A 449 -23.93 -48.35 32.73
CA SER A 449 -23.41 -48.33 31.36
C SER A 449 -22.11 -47.55 31.16
N HIS A 450 -21.35 -47.92 30.11
CA HIS A 450 -20.13 -47.20 29.69
C HIS A 450 -20.40 -45.74 29.32
N VAL A 451 -21.60 -45.43 28.77
CA VAL A 451 -21.99 -44.04 28.46
C VAL A 451 -22.06 -43.20 29.73
N THR A 452 -22.62 -43.72 30.80
CA THR A 452 -22.66 -43.05 32.12
C THR A 452 -21.25 -42.90 32.67
N GLY A 453 -20.39 -43.92 32.58
CA GLY A 453 -18.98 -43.84 32.95
C GLY A 453 -18.23 -42.73 32.21
N ASP A 454 -18.46 -42.60 30.91
CA ASP A 454 -17.88 -41.49 30.11
C ASP A 454 -18.34 -40.11 30.56
N VAL A 455 -19.61 -39.96 30.99
CA VAL A 455 -20.11 -38.70 31.57
C VAL A 455 -19.44 -38.41 32.89
N VAL A 456 -19.28 -39.45 33.76
CA VAL A 456 -18.55 -39.32 35.02
C VAL A 456 -17.12 -38.84 34.81
N LEU A 457 -16.41 -39.44 33.86
CA LEU A 457 -15.04 -39.05 33.50
C LEU A 457 -14.95 -37.59 33.02
N ARG A 458 -15.88 -37.15 32.14
CA ARG A 458 -15.93 -35.76 31.66
C ARG A 458 -16.19 -34.77 32.81
N GLN A 459 -17.16 -35.08 33.66
CA GLN A 459 -17.48 -34.21 34.83
C GLN A 459 -16.31 -34.15 35.79
N LEU A 460 -15.66 -35.28 36.07
CA LEU A 460 -14.48 -35.31 36.90
C LEU A 460 -13.33 -34.49 36.34
N GLY A 461 -13.06 -34.63 35.03
CA GLY A 461 -12.06 -33.79 34.33
C GLY A 461 -12.36 -32.29 34.49
N SER A 462 -13.64 -31.91 34.41
CA SER A 462 -14.07 -30.52 34.61
C SER A 462 -13.89 -30.08 36.09
N VAL A 463 -14.24 -30.92 37.04
CA VAL A 463 -14.04 -30.63 38.48
C VAL A 463 -12.56 -30.47 38.80
N ILE A 464 -11.72 -31.36 38.33
CA ILE A 464 -10.25 -31.26 38.50
C ILE A 464 -9.77 -29.94 37.94
N ARG A 465 -10.05 -29.63 36.65
CA ARG A 465 -9.60 -28.40 35.99
C ARG A 465 -10.09 -27.14 36.74
N GLY A 466 -11.33 -27.11 37.17
CA GLY A 466 -11.92 -25.96 37.90
C GLY A 466 -11.33 -25.69 39.27
N ASN A 467 -10.59 -26.66 39.84
CA ASN A 467 -9.95 -26.55 41.14
C ASN A 467 -8.42 -26.35 41.06
N LEU A 468 -7.84 -26.25 39.89
CA LEU A 468 -6.41 -26.04 39.65
C LEU A 468 -6.10 -24.59 39.29
N ARG A 469 -4.86 -24.17 39.55
CA ARG A 469 -4.31 -22.89 39.15
C ARG A 469 -3.63 -23.03 37.79
N ASP A 470 -3.34 -21.92 37.12
CA ASP A 470 -2.64 -21.90 35.82
C ASP A 470 -1.25 -22.58 35.87
N MET A 471 -0.61 -22.59 37.01
CA MET A 471 0.70 -23.24 37.21
C MET A 471 0.61 -24.73 37.57
N ASP A 472 -0.56 -25.25 37.83
CA ASP A 472 -0.78 -26.68 38.09
C ASP A 472 -1.03 -27.43 36.78
N PHE A 473 -0.73 -28.73 36.78
CA PHE A 473 -0.93 -29.56 35.59
C PHE A 473 -1.82 -30.76 35.95
N ALA A 474 -2.78 -31.07 35.05
CA ALA A 474 -3.65 -32.24 35.22
C ALA A 474 -3.73 -33.08 33.95
N SER A 475 -3.77 -34.38 34.15
CA SER A 475 -3.83 -35.37 33.07
C SER A 475 -4.74 -36.54 33.44
N ARG A 476 -5.24 -37.20 32.40
CA ARG A 476 -5.82 -38.56 32.51
C ARG A 476 -4.81 -39.55 31.94
N LEU A 477 -4.41 -40.52 32.77
CA LEU A 477 -3.43 -41.53 32.38
C LEU A 477 -4.04 -42.67 31.55
N GLY A 478 -5.33 -42.93 31.73
CA GLY A 478 -6.12 -43.92 31.01
C GLY A 478 -7.16 -44.58 31.95
N GLY A 479 -8.22 -45.08 31.37
CA GLY A 479 -9.31 -45.67 32.19
C GLY A 479 -9.88 -44.67 33.18
N ASP A 480 -9.76 -44.99 34.47
CA ASP A 480 -10.21 -44.22 35.65
C ASP A 480 -9.08 -43.48 36.40
N GLU A 481 -7.84 -43.54 35.86
CA GLU A 481 -6.65 -42.96 36.48
C GLU A 481 -6.39 -41.52 36.04
N PHE A 482 -6.14 -40.63 36.98
CA PHE A 482 -5.75 -39.23 36.79
C PHE A 482 -4.44 -38.93 37.51
N ALA A 483 -3.64 -38.02 36.97
CA ALA A 483 -2.44 -37.54 37.63
C ALA A 483 -2.38 -36.00 37.56
N LEU A 484 -1.90 -35.40 38.68
CA LEU A 484 -1.75 -33.96 38.78
C LEU A 484 -0.33 -33.62 39.27
N LEU A 485 0.21 -32.53 38.75
CA LEU A 485 1.41 -31.88 39.26
C LEU A 485 1.00 -30.56 39.88
N LEU A 486 1.19 -30.42 41.20
CA LEU A 486 0.77 -29.24 41.97
C LEU A 486 2.01 -28.44 42.36
N ALA A 487 2.13 -27.22 41.84
CA ALA A 487 3.26 -26.35 42.12
C ALA A 487 3.21 -25.82 43.58
N ASP A 488 4.41 -25.51 44.12
CA ASP A 488 4.61 -24.91 45.44
C ASP A 488 3.86 -25.67 46.58
N SER A 489 4.17 -26.97 46.70
CA SER A 489 3.51 -27.86 47.65
C SER A 489 4.01 -27.74 49.10
N GLU A 490 4.76 -26.69 49.47
CA GLU A 490 5.23 -26.49 50.84
C GLU A 490 4.08 -26.29 51.82
N GLY A 491 4.22 -26.86 53.04
CA GLY A 491 3.33 -26.63 54.16
C GLY A 491 1.91 -27.19 53.99
N GLY A 492 1.71 -28.18 53.12
CA GLY A 492 0.40 -28.83 52.96
C GLY A 492 -0.50 -28.17 51.91
N ALA A 493 0.02 -27.28 51.06
CA ALA A 493 -0.75 -26.63 50.01
C ALA A 493 -1.33 -27.63 49.00
N ALA A 494 -0.55 -28.62 48.55
CA ALA A 494 -1.03 -29.69 47.67
C ALA A 494 -2.18 -30.48 48.32
N ARG A 495 -2.07 -30.78 49.61
CA ARG A 495 -3.11 -31.45 50.37
C ARG A 495 -4.43 -30.66 50.37
N THR A 496 -4.36 -29.35 50.58
CA THR A 496 -5.55 -28.46 50.57
C THR A 496 -6.24 -28.47 49.21
N VAL A 497 -5.47 -28.45 48.07
CA VAL A 497 -6.03 -28.53 46.72
C VAL A 497 -6.76 -29.85 46.52
N ILE A 498 -6.16 -30.98 46.95
CA ILE A 498 -6.77 -32.30 46.76
C ILE A 498 -8.00 -32.47 47.67
N GLU A 499 -7.98 -32.02 48.92
CA GLU A 499 -9.15 -32.05 49.81
C GLU A 499 -10.32 -31.24 49.21
N ARG A 500 -10.04 -30.11 48.55
CA ARG A 500 -11.03 -29.31 47.82
C ARG A 500 -11.60 -30.08 46.62
N ILE A 501 -10.76 -30.76 45.83
CA ILE A 501 -11.20 -31.62 44.72
C ILE A 501 -12.09 -32.74 45.23
N LEU A 502 -11.70 -33.46 46.29
CA LEU A 502 -12.49 -34.51 46.91
C LEU A 502 -13.85 -34.01 47.37
N GLN A 503 -13.89 -32.85 48.05
CA GLN A 503 -15.15 -32.22 48.45
C GLN A 503 -16.02 -31.85 47.25
N ALA A 504 -15.44 -31.27 46.20
CA ALA A 504 -16.16 -30.92 44.98
C ALA A 504 -16.74 -32.18 44.29
N VAL A 505 -15.98 -33.26 44.20
CA VAL A 505 -16.47 -34.54 43.66
C VAL A 505 -17.65 -35.10 44.47
N ARG A 506 -17.55 -35.09 45.80
CA ARG A 506 -18.66 -35.55 46.69
C ARG A 506 -19.90 -34.67 46.56
N ALA A 507 -19.73 -33.37 46.32
CA ALA A 507 -20.83 -32.40 46.18
C ALA A 507 -21.54 -32.47 44.84
N MET A 508 -21.00 -33.19 43.85
CA MET A 508 -21.62 -33.33 42.54
C MET A 508 -22.94 -34.12 42.63
N PRO A 509 -23.98 -33.74 41.88
CA PRO A 509 -25.27 -34.41 41.90
C PRO A 509 -25.28 -35.68 41.03
N TRP A 510 -24.44 -36.67 41.38
CA TRP A 510 -24.25 -37.90 40.61
C TRP A 510 -25.52 -38.71 40.41
N ASN A 511 -26.47 -38.63 41.38
CA ASN A 511 -27.78 -39.29 41.27
C ASN A 511 -28.63 -38.82 40.08
N GLN A 512 -28.32 -37.69 39.47
CA GLN A 512 -28.96 -37.23 38.21
C GLN A 512 -28.53 -38.08 37.01
N LEU A 513 -27.38 -38.73 37.08
CA LEU A 513 -26.87 -39.62 36.02
C LEU A 513 -27.34 -41.07 36.19
N GLY A 514 -27.81 -41.44 37.37
CA GLY A 514 -28.36 -42.75 37.70
C GLY A 514 -28.79 -42.79 39.19
N GLU A 515 -29.93 -43.37 39.44
CA GLU A 515 -30.45 -43.50 40.82
C GLU A 515 -29.52 -44.31 41.70
N GLY A 516 -29.01 -43.72 42.78
CA GLY A 516 -28.06 -44.37 43.68
C GLY A 516 -26.60 -44.28 43.23
N LEU A 517 -26.27 -43.63 42.12
CA LEU A 517 -24.88 -43.43 41.72
C LEU A 517 -24.14 -42.54 42.69
N VAL A 518 -23.04 -43.03 43.23
CA VAL A 518 -22.09 -42.30 44.07
C VAL A 518 -20.71 -42.45 43.44
N VAL A 519 -20.00 -41.33 43.26
CA VAL A 519 -18.63 -41.31 42.74
C VAL A 519 -17.71 -40.72 43.81
N THR A 520 -16.67 -41.46 44.13
CA THR A 520 -15.61 -41.04 45.04
C THR A 520 -14.24 -41.27 44.42
N LEU A 521 -13.21 -40.65 44.98
CA LEU A 521 -11.83 -40.77 44.52
C LEU A 521 -10.92 -41.24 45.65
N SER A 522 -10.08 -42.22 45.35
CA SER A 522 -8.88 -42.49 46.14
C SER A 522 -7.70 -41.71 45.55
N VAL A 523 -6.91 -41.06 46.41
CA VAL A 523 -5.84 -40.17 45.97
C VAL A 523 -4.56 -40.44 46.77
N GLY A 524 -3.44 -40.59 46.01
CA GLY A 524 -2.09 -40.67 46.59
C GLY A 524 -1.31 -39.40 46.27
N LEU A 525 -0.62 -38.84 47.24
CA LEU A 525 0.25 -37.67 47.10
C LEU A 525 1.69 -38.01 47.52
N CYS A 526 2.66 -37.62 46.69
CA CYS A 526 4.08 -37.66 47.02
C CYS A 526 4.74 -36.33 46.72
N GLU A 527 5.54 -35.77 47.62
CA GLU A 527 6.22 -34.49 47.40
C GLU A 527 7.59 -34.68 46.73
N SER A 528 7.94 -33.78 45.79
CA SER A 528 9.21 -33.83 45.03
C SER A 528 10.46 -33.58 45.91
N ALA A 529 10.30 -33.02 47.08
CA ALA A 529 11.42 -32.76 47.99
C ALA A 529 12.10 -34.06 48.46
N ASP A 530 11.40 -35.18 48.41
CA ASP A 530 11.89 -36.47 48.88
C ASP A 530 12.66 -37.26 47.82
N PHE A 531 12.51 -36.92 46.50
CA PHE A 531 13.03 -37.75 45.41
C PHE A 531 13.48 -36.91 44.18
N GLY A 532 14.64 -37.29 43.64
CA GLY A 532 15.23 -36.67 42.44
C GLY A 532 14.87 -37.37 41.13
N ASP A 533 14.20 -38.54 41.14
CA ASP A 533 13.86 -39.35 40.00
C ASP A 533 12.35 -39.46 39.77
N SER A 534 11.90 -39.24 38.53
CA SER A 534 10.50 -39.29 38.14
C SER A 534 9.86 -40.66 38.37
N SER A 535 10.61 -41.75 38.12
CA SER A 535 10.11 -43.13 38.30
C SER A 535 9.85 -43.47 39.74
N GLU A 536 10.73 -43.04 40.65
CA GLU A 536 10.59 -43.25 42.08
C GLU A 536 9.42 -42.40 42.65
N LEU A 537 9.28 -41.17 42.14
CA LEU A 537 8.19 -40.28 42.57
C LEU A 537 6.82 -40.88 42.18
N VAL A 538 6.69 -41.42 40.95
CA VAL A 538 5.46 -42.12 40.52
C VAL A 538 5.20 -43.34 41.39
N ARG A 539 6.22 -44.18 41.61
CA ARG A 539 6.06 -45.39 42.44
C ARG A 539 5.55 -45.07 43.84
N ARG A 540 6.05 -44.00 44.46
CA ARG A 540 5.62 -43.58 45.82
C ARG A 540 4.23 -42.96 45.82
N ALA A 541 3.85 -42.23 44.79
CA ALA A 541 2.49 -41.73 44.63
C ALA A 541 1.48 -42.88 44.45
N ASP A 542 1.86 -43.92 43.68
CA ASP A 542 1.05 -45.13 43.52
C ASP A 542 0.93 -45.94 44.83
N GLU A 543 2.02 -46.07 45.63
CA GLU A 543 1.98 -46.67 46.97
C GLU A 543 1.01 -45.91 47.92
N ALA A 544 1.04 -44.59 47.85
CA ALA A 544 0.10 -43.75 48.60
C ALA A 544 -1.33 -43.95 48.10
N LEU A 545 -1.58 -44.05 46.81
CA LEU A 545 -2.91 -44.34 46.24
C LEU A 545 -3.42 -45.70 46.72
N TYR A 546 -2.55 -46.72 46.75
CA TYR A 546 -2.90 -48.02 47.28
C TYR A 546 -3.27 -47.93 48.78
N GLY A 547 -2.49 -47.17 49.57
CA GLY A 547 -2.80 -46.92 51.00
C GLY A 547 -4.15 -46.21 51.19
N ALA A 548 -4.56 -45.31 50.30
CA ALA A 548 -5.87 -44.68 50.33
C ALA A 548 -7.00 -45.72 50.09
N LYS A 549 -6.81 -46.63 49.12
CA LYS A 549 -7.76 -47.70 48.78
C LYS A 549 -7.93 -48.67 49.92
N ASP A 550 -6.83 -49.11 50.58
CA ASP A 550 -6.83 -50.05 51.73
C ASP A 550 -7.42 -49.43 52.98
N ALA A 551 -7.23 -48.13 53.17
CA ALA A 551 -7.79 -47.44 54.37
C ALA A 551 -9.30 -47.17 54.23
N GLY A 552 -9.97 -47.66 53.17
CA GLY A 552 -11.45 -47.59 53.04
C GLY A 552 -11.90 -46.59 51.98
N ARG A 553 -11.05 -46.22 50.99
CA ARG A 553 -11.34 -45.35 49.82
C ARG A 553 -11.80 -43.94 50.18
N ASP A 554 -12.24 -43.17 49.19
CA ASP A 554 -12.77 -41.79 49.30
C ASP A 554 -11.90 -40.87 50.15
N ARG A 555 -10.59 -40.88 49.94
CA ARG A 555 -9.62 -40.12 50.75
C ARG A 555 -8.31 -39.86 50.07
N LEU A 556 -7.59 -38.90 50.63
CA LEU A 556 -6.19 -38.65 50.34
C LEU A 556 -5.31 -39.44 51.32
N HIS A 557 -4.29 -40.12 50.80
CA HIS A 557 -3.15 -40.62 51.54
C HIS A 557 -1.88 -39.94 51.08
N VAL A 558 -1.05 -39.48 52.02
CA VAL A 558 0.24 -38.83 51.73
C VAL A 558 1.35 -39.83 51.99
N TRP A 559 2.21 -40.04 51.05
CA TRP A 559 3.38 -40.89 51.24
C TRP A 559 4.30 -40.29 52.30
N SER A 560 4.82 -41.09 53.23
CA SER A 560 5.80 -40.70 54.23
C SER A 560 6.84 -41.82 54.44
N ALA A 561 8.12 -41.45 54.56
CA ALA A 561 9.22 -42.39 54.72
C ALA A 561 9.22 -43.21 56.04
N GLU A 562 8.38 -42.82 57.04
CA GLU A 562 8.34 -43.49 58.37
C GLU A 562 7.53 -44.79 58.38
N ARG A 563 6.92 -45.24 57.28
CA ARG A 563 6.10 -46.47 57.18
C ARG A 563 6.57 -47.47 56.14
N ALA A 564 7.81 -47.38 55.61
CA ALA A 564 8.37 -48.35 54.70
C ALA A 564 9.21 -49.44 55.38
#